data_5652974c712a2b0af89d8df7ff229261
#
_entry.id   5652974c712a2b0af89d8df7ff229261
#
_cell.length_a   1.000
_cell.length_b   1.000
_cell.length_c   1.000
_cell.angle_alpha   90.00
_cell.angle_beta   90.00
_cell.angle_gamma   90.00
#
_symmetry.space_group_name_H-M   'P 1'
#
loop_
_entity.id
_entity.type
_entity.pdbx_description
1 polymer ?
#
loop_
_entity_poly.entity_id
_entity_poly.type
_entity_poly.pdbx_seq_one_letter_code
_entity_poly.pdbx_strand_id
1 'polypeptide(L)'
;MLRRVVIIRSKTTVAVVIKAAVLDFDDAKIIVEEEEEEEEEGEMNDADDAAAADESWRNHPAFWEKGEDGNAEDWFDENSDAFQALKALLQDDGDLTTKEKAEMQKQKGNGQLKYKMQKMYIRKAVEEYTLGIAVCVDALNGVNSVVDVDDDVNDDVNDGSKNNDNVNDGERKEEKTEEEKEEERKEIRTVLSQLYNNRAFAALNLGNNKRCVEDAEKCLEIDATNIKAYFRAATACKNLFEYERCLKFCKRGLEVEKDAPELKSLKKIAKKRFEVEKAENEKRLEINRGSEVLAKTLTQTKKIKWGPPRLHTGQKLPEYDEQANEFAFFTLIVYPEFDQTDVIQQFRENDSFKAHLDVLFDPNGPPLPWDEKNEYDRSSVRLYYETNAVKPYEEEALALKIAEYAGGDVKETMMQSELELNLEAYRTDPRDRKFVALKSENWTLADVMKEKEYVVSGHPTLFCVVKGSAFEKKFLNGQWTY
;
A
#
# COMPACT_ATOMS: atom_id res chain seq x y z
N MET A 1 45.93 13.53 -10.89
CA MET A 1 45.13 14.59 -10.28
C MET A 1 44.61 14.03 -8.96
N LEU A 2 45.19 14.47 -7.86
CA LEU A 2 44.75 14.06 -6.52
C LEU A 2 43.35 14.63 -6.26
N ARG A 3 42.31 13.77 -6.29
CA ARG A 3 40.96 14.16 -5.85
C ARG A 3 41.00 14.26 -4.33
N ARG A 4 40.51 15.37 -3.79
CA ARG A 4 40.47 15.69 -2.37
C ARG A 4 39.79 14.60 -1.56
N VAL A 5 40.54 13.97 -0.66
CA VAL A 5 39.97 13.18 0.44
C VAL A 5 39.38 14.20 1.44
N VAL A 6 38.06 14.20 1.57
CA VAL A 6 37.39 15.03 2.59
C VAL A 6 37.22 14.18 3.83
N ILE A 7 38.04 14.47 4.85
CA ILE A 7 37.93 13.85 6.17
C ILE A 7 37.04 14.73 7.04
N ILE A 8 35.88 14.22 7.43
CA ILE A 8 34.99 14.91 8.37
C ILE A 8 35.18 14.29 9.75
N ARG A 9 35.74 15.04 10.67
CA ARG A 9 35.86 14.66 12.09
C ARG A 9 34.61 15.13 12.82
N SER A 10 33.86 14.21 13.43
CA SER A 10 32.63 14.52 14.17
C SER A 10 32.82 14.26 15.64
N LYS A 11 32.60 15.32 16.47
CA LYS A 11 32.24 15.16 17.88
C LYS A 11 30.71 15.10 17.96
N THR A 12 30.22 13.98 18.49
CA THR A 12 28.86 13.76 19.01
C THR A 12 27.80 14.80 18.67
N THR A 13 26.97 14.56 17.65
CA THR A 13 25.54 14.82 17.66
C THR A 13 24.97 14.31 16.32
N VAL A 14 23.99 13.42 16.43
CA VAL A 14 23.24 12.89 15.30
C VAL A 14 22.42 14.02 14.70
N ALA A 15 22.85 14.56 13.58
CA ALA A 15 22.02 15.37 12.71
C ALA A 15 21.95 14.66 11.36
N VAL A 16 20.82 14.02 11.12
CA VAL A 16 20.48 13.40 9.83
C VAL A 16 20.30 14.53 8.81
N VAL A 17 21.26 14.71 7.93
CA VAL A 17 21.09 15.50 6.71
C VAL A 17 21.09 14.55 5.54
N ILE A 18 19.91 14.13 5.15
CA ILE A 18 19.68 13.46 3.86
C ILE A 18 19.80 14.52 2.77
N LYS A 19 20.96 14.59 2.10
CA LYS A 19 21.03 15.21 0.78
C LYS A 19 21.19 14.10 -0.23
N ALA A 20 20.07 13.72 -0.82
CA ALA A 20 20.03 12.96 -2.06
C ALA A 20 20.84 13.71 -3.13
N ALA A 21 21.60 12.96 -3.93
CA ALA A 21 22.19 13.49 -5.15
C ALA A 21 21.02 13.83 -6.08
N VAL A 22 20.71 15.11 -6.16
CA VAL A 22 19.73 15.65 -7.11
C VAL A 22 20.52 16.09 -8.31
N LEU A 23 20.25 15.48 -9.44
CA LEU A 23 20.44 16.05 -10.75
C LEU A 23 19.69 17.39 -10.78
N ASP A 24 20.35 18.42 -11.26
CA ASP A 24 19.81 19.77 -11.45
C ASP A 24 18.45 19.73 -12.14
N PHE A 25 17.42 20.12 -11.40
CA PHE A 25 16.18 20.65 -11.91
C PHE A 25 15.89 21.93 -11.12
N ASP A 26 16.34 23.04 -11.66
CA ASP A 26 15.78 24.35 -11.36
C ASP A 26 14.33 24.39 -11.87
N ASP A 27 13.46 25.04 -11.08
CA ASP A 27 12.05 25.34 -11.36
C ASP A 27 11.00 24.25 -11.17
N ALA A 28 10.71 23.92 -9.91
CA ALA A 28 9.34 23.57 -9.51
C ALA A 28 9.04 24.09 -8.10
N LYS A 29 8.65 25.34 -8.01
CA LYS A 29 7.90 25.84 -6.85
C LYS A 29 6.54 25.17 -6.83
N ILE A 30 6.36 24.20 -5.94
CA ILE A 30 5.04 23.70 -5.58
C ILE A 30 4.47 24.71 -4.58
N ILE A 31 3.57 25.56 -5.09
CA ILE A 31 2.68 26.35 -4.26
C ILE A 31 1.57 25.39 -3.82
N VAL A 32 1.59 24.97 -2.57
CA VAL A 32 0.44 24.36 -1.90
C VAL A 32 -0.40 25.54 -1.42
N GLU A 33 -1.41 25.92 -2.17
CA GLU A 33 -2.50 26.73 -1.67
C GLU A 33 -3.42 25.81 -0.87
N GLU A 34 -3.30 25.86 0.45
CA GLU A 34 -4.33 25.38 1.38
C GLU A 34 -5.44 26.41 1.37
N GLU A 35 -6.56 26.09 0.73
CA GLU A 35 -7.81 26.81 0.92
C GLU A 35 -8.36 26.39 2.30
N GLU A 36 -8.21 27.26 3.28
CA GLU A 36 -8.94 27.22 4.55
C GLU A 36 -10.41 27.54 4.24
N GLU A 37 -11.27 26.51 4.25
CA GLU A 37 -12.72 26.72 4.33
C GLU A 37 -13.06 27.12 5.79
N GLU A 38 -13.43 28.38 5.99
CA GLU A 38 -14.02 28.88 7.23
C GLU A 38 -15.35 28.15 7.47
N GLU A 39 -15.38 27.29 8.50
CA GLU A 39 -16.62 26.73 9.03
C GLU A 39 -17.35 27.82 9.82
N GLU A 40 -18.43 28.36 9.28
CA GLU A 40 -19.43 29.11 10.05
C GLU A 40 -20.16 28.15 11.01
N GLU A 41 -19.84 28.24 12.29
CA GLU A 41 -20.61 27.61 13.37
C GLU A 41 -21.98 28.33 13.52
N GLY A 42 -23.01 27.76 12.90
CA GLY A 42 -24.39 28.12 13.14
C GLY A 42 -24.93 27.46 14.40
N GLU A 43 -25.17 28.23 15.42
CA GLU A 43 -25.92 27.82 16.62
C GLU A 43 -27.30 27.24 16.23
N MET A 44 -27.54 25.97 16.55
CA MET A 44 -28.81 25.29 16.29
C MET A 44 -29.56 25.11 17.61
N ASN A 45 -30.74 25.74 17.69
CA ASN A 45 -31.65 25.68 18.81
C ASN A 45 -32.21 24.27 19.05
N ASP A 46 -32.14 23.83 20.32
CA ASP A 46 -32.75 22.62 20.87
C ASP A 46 -34.26 22.79 21.00
N ALA A 47 -35.02 22.44 19.98
CA ALA A 47 -36.46 22.31 20.10
C ALA A 47 -37.05 21.45 18.97
N ASP A 48 -36.79 20.13 18.94
CA ASP A 48 -37.62 19.16 18.20
C ASP A 48 -37.31 17.70 18.64
N ASP A 49 -37.12 17.47 19.96
CA ASP A 49 -36.89 16.12 20.53
C ASP A 49 -38.17 15.42 20.99
N ALA A 50 -39.29 15.62 20.29
CA ALA A 50 -40.59 15.04 20.75
C ALA A 50 -41.26 14.10 19.72
N ALA A 51 -40.51 13.43 18.84
CA ALA A 51 -41.10 12.43 17.93
C ALA A 51 -40.22 11.17 17.74
N ALA A 52 -39.40 10.82 18.72
CA ALA A 52 -38.70 9.53 18.75
C ALA A 52 -39.53 8.50 19.53
N ALA A 53 -40.69 8.11 19.01
CA ALA A 53 -41.41 6.98 19.52
C ALA A 53 -40.68 5.70 19.18
N ASP A 54 -40.15 5.07 20.22
CA ASP A 54 -39.80 3.67 20.38
C ASP A 54 -39.43 2.86 19.09
N GLU A 55 -38.30 3.17 18.51
CA GLU A 55 -37.65 2.33 17.49
C GLU A 55 -36.51 1.51 18.09
N SER A 56 -36.59 1.13 19.37
CA SER A 56 -35.54 0.37 20.08
C SER A 56 -35.23 -0.98 19.46
N TRP A 57 -36.18 -1.57 18.72
CA TRP A 57 -35.98 -2.82 18.00
C TRP A 57 -35.01 -2.70 16.80
N ARG A 58 -34.90 -1.51 16.21
CA ARG A 58 -33.95 -1.24 15.08
C ARG A 58 -32.52 -1.12 15.54
N ASN A 59 -32.28 -0.94 16.81
CA ASN A 59 -30.94 -0.94 17.41
C ASN A 59 -30.56 -2.31 17.98
N HIS A 60 -31.39 -3.34 17.75
CA HIS A 60 -31.11 -4.67 18.26
C HIS A 60 -29.92 -5.30 17.55
N PRO A 61 -28.97 -5.90 18.29
CA PRO A 61 -27.75 -6.50 17.73
C PRO A 61 -27.98 -7.57 16.65
N ALA A 62 -29.17 -8.17 16.58
CA ALA A 62 -29.55 -9.16 15.56
C ALA A 62 -29.60 -8.58 14.13
N PHE A 63 -29.63 -7.25 13.99
CA PHE A 63 -29.63 -6.59 12.67
C PHE A 63 -28.25 -6.00 12.28
N TRP A 64 -27.26 -6.14 13.17
CA TRP A 64 -25.96 -5.50 13.04
C TRP A 64 -24.85 -6.49 13.34
N GLU A 65 -24.43 -7.29 12.39
CA GLU A 65 -23.15 -7.98 12.50
C GLU A 65 -22.02 -6.94 12.32
N LYS A 66 -21.23 -6.78 13.38
CA LYS A 66 -19.98 -6.04 13.30
C LYS A 66 -18.96 -6.97 12.69
N GLY A 67 -18.32 -6.59 11.59
CA GLY A 67 -17.08 -7.20 11.16
C GLY A 67 -16.05 -7.16 12.30
N GLU A 68 -15.22 -8.19 12.39
CA GLU A 68 -14.24 -8.38 13.49
C GLU A 68 -13.27 -7.19 13.65
N ASP A 69 -13.14 -6.34 12.64
CA ASP A 69 -12.26 -5.17 12.56
C ASP A 69 -12.97 -3.82 12.70
N GLY A 70 -14.28 -3.81 12.96
CA GLY A 70 -15.04 -2.58 13.19
C GLY A 70 -15.19 -1.66 11.97
N ASN A 71 -14.82 -2.12 10.79
CA ASN A 71 -14.95 -1.38 9.55
C ASN A 71 -16.41 -1.26 9.12
N ALA A 72 -16.80 -0.08 8.63
CA ALA A 72 -18.17 0.23 8.22
C ALA A 72 -18.62 -0.50 6.95
N GLU A 73 -17.80 -1.44 6.42
CA GLU A 73 -18.07 -2.13 5.17
C GLU A 73 -19.09 -3.28 5.32
N ASP A 74 -19.23 -3.88 6.53
CA ASP A 74 -20.01 -5.11 6.77
C ASP A 74 -21.29 -4.90 7.61
N TRP A 75 -21.78 -3.68 7.69
CA TRP A 75 -22.91 -3.35 8.57
C TRP A 75 -24.30 -3.81 8.06
N PHE A 76 -24.38 -4.33 6.84
CA PHE A 76 -25.63 -4.80 6.26
C PHE A 76 -25.43 -6.10 5.49
N ASP A 77 -25.95 -7.21 6.04
CA ASP A 77 -25.91 -8.52 5.39
C ASP A 77 -27.23 -8.79 4.64
N GLU A 78 -27.15 -8.80 3.32
CA GLU A 78 -28.24 -9.15 2.42
C GLU A 78 -28.72 -10.62 2.60
N ASN A 79 -27.92 -11.46 3.24
CA ASN A 79 -28.22 -12.87 3.50
C ASN A 79 -28.82 -13.09 4.91
N SER A 80 -28.93 -12.07 5.73
CA SER A 80 -29.50 -12.20 7.08
C SER A 80 -30.95 -12.67 7.04
N ASP A 81 -31.34 -13.52 8.01
CA ASP A 81 -32.73 -14.02 8.13
C ASP A 81 -33.75 -12.87 8.22
N ALA A 82 -33.34 -11.77 8.87
CA ALA A 82 -34.17 -10.58 9.01
C ALA A 82 -34.42 -9.87 7.67
N PHE A 83 -33.37 -9.74 6.84
CA PHE A 83 -33.53 -9.17 5.51
C PHE A 83 -34.37 -10.08 4.59
N GLN A 84 -34.16 -11.40 4.64
CA GLN A 84 -34.94 -12.37 3.86
C GLN A 84 -36.43 -12.37 4.30
N ALA A 85 -36.72 -12.26 5.60
CA ALA A 85 -38.07 -12.14 6.11
C ALA A 85 -38.75 -10.85 5.63
N LEU A 86 -38.05 -9.71 5.68
CA LEU A 86 -38.58 -8.43 5.20
C LEU A 86 -38.81 -8.43 3.69
N LYS A 87 -37.93 -9.08 2.94
CA LYS A 87 -38.08 -9.31 1.50
C LYS A 87 -39.29 -10.16 1.19
N ALA A 88 -39.51 -11.26 1.94
CA ALA A 88 -40.67 -12.13 1.79
C ALA A 88 -41.98 -11.40 2.05
N LEU A 89 -42.06 -10.58 3.12
CA LEU A 89 -43.23 -9.74 3.41
C LEU A 89 -43.56 -8.76 2.29
N LEU A 90 -42.54 -8.17 1.65
CA LEU A 90 -42.71 -7.28 0.51
C LEU A 90 -43.22 -8.02 -0.75
N GLN A 91 -42.82 -9.28 -0.91
CA GLN A 91 -43.26 -10.11 -2.04
C GLN A 91 -44.70 -10.58 -1.88
N ASP A 92 -45.14 -10.82 -0.67
CA ASP A 92 -46.51 -11.33 -0.33
C ASP A 92 -47.61 -10.27 -0.42
N ASP A 93 -47.27 -8.98 -0.60
CA ASP A 93 -48.24 -7.90 -0.81
C ASP A 93 -48.84 -7.99 -2.22
N GLY A 94 -49.93 -8.74 -2.37
CA GLY A 94 -50.55 -9.12 -3.63
C GLY A 94 -51.16 -7.97 -4.44
N ASP A 95 -51.36 -6.79 -3.85
CA ASP A 95 -52.05 -5.66 -4.47
C ASP A 95 -51.17 -4.79 -5.37
N LEU A 96 -49.82 -4.89 -5.25
CA LEU A 96 -48.88 -4.05 -5.98
C LEU A 96 -48.06 -4.83 -6.99
N THR A 97 -47.82 -4.23 -8.15
CA THR A 97 -46.87 -4.74 -9.13
C THR A 97 -45.42 -4.67 -8.66
N THR A 98 -44.54 -5.48 -9.22
CA THR A 98 -43.10 -5.45 -8.94
C THR A 98 -42.51 -4.05 -9.10
N LYS A 99 -42.89 -3.33 -10.15
CA LYS A 99 -42.46 -1.97 -10.41
C LYS A 99 -42.91 -1.02 -9.29
N GLU A 100 -44.17 -1.09 -8.89
CA GLU A 100 -44.72 -0.24 -7.81
C GLU A 100 -44.05 -0.50 -6.47
N LYS A 101 -43.80 -1.78 -6.12
CA LYS A 101 -43.03 -2.16 -4.93
C LYS A 101 -41.62 -1.57 -4.94
N ALA A 102 -40.91 -1.69 -6.05
CA ALA A 102 -39.55 -1.15 -6.21
C ALA A 102 -39.53 0.39 -6.18
N GLU A 103 -40.51 1.04 -6.80
CA GLU A 103 -40.65 2.51 -6.77
C GLU A 103 -40.99 3.03 -5.36
N MET A 104 -41.82 2.31 -4.62
CA MET A 104 -42.11 2.63 -3.22
C MET A 104 -40.82 2.59 -2.37
N GLN A 105 -39.99 1.55 -2.50
CA GLN A 105 -38.74 1.46 -1.78
C GLN A 105 -37.75 2.56 -2.21
N LYS A 106 -37.70 2.88 -3.50
CA LYS A 106 -36.90 4.02 -4.00
C LYS A 106 -37.34 5.34 -3.38
N GLN A 107 -38.65 5.57 -3.25
CA GLN A 107 -39.19 6.79 -2.65
C GLN A 107 -38.89 6.86 -1.15
N LYS A 108 -39.01 5.75 -0.40
CA LYS A 108 -38.63 5.67 1.00
C LYS A 108 -37.14 6.01 1.19
N GLY A 109 -36.26 5.38 0.42
CA GLY A 109 -34.83 5.67 0.45
C GLY A 109 -34.52 7.14 0.13
N ASN A 110 -35.15 7.71 -0.89
CA ASN A 110 -34.99 9.11 -1.24
C ASN A 110 -35.49 10.03 -0.11
N GLY A 111 -36.54 9.64 0.62
CA GLY A 111 -37.05 10.35 1.81
C GLY A 111 -36.00 10.40 2.91
N GLN A 112 -35.32 9.30 3.17
CA GLN A 112 -34.24 9.23 4.15
C GLN A 112 -33.03 10.12 3.76
N LEU A 113 -32.68 10.19 2.49
CA LEU A 113 -31.57 11.02 2.02
C LEU A 113 -31.79 12.53 2.14
N LYS A 114 -33.00 12.99 2.46
CA LYS A 114 -33.21 14.41 2.82
C LYS A 114 -32.42 14.80 4.07
N TYR A 115 -32.15 13.84 4.94
CA TYR A 115 -31.40 14.01 6.19
C TYR A 115 -29.96 13.50 6.07
N LYS A 116 -29.34 13.69 4.91
CA LYS A 116 -28.01 13.15 4.55
C LYS A 116 -26.85 13.55 5.48
N MET A 117 -27.01 14.60 6.30
CA MET A 117 -26.03 14.99 7.32
C MET A 117 -25.88 13.96 8.44
N GLN A 118 -26.85 13.09 8.64
CA GLN A 118 -26.81 12.04 9.65
C GLN A 118 -26.60 10.68 8.99
N LYS A 119 -25.47 10.04 9.27
CA LYS A 119 -25.11 8.72 8.70
C LYS A 119 -26.19 7.65 8.87
N MET A 120 -26.94 7.69 9.97
CA MET A 120 -28.04 6.76 10.24
C MET A 120 -29.10 6.78 9.13
N TYR A 121 -29.53 7.97 8.69
CA TYR A 121 -30.52 8.06 7.62
C TYR A 121 -29.99 7.61 6.26
N ILE A 122 -28.70 7.82 6.01
CA ILE A 122 -28.06 7.32 4.78
C ILE A 122 -28.03 5.78 4.81
N ARG A 123 -27.76 5.16 5.96
CA ARG A 123 -27.82 3.70 6.14
C ARG A 123 -29.23 3.17 5.88
N LYS A 124 -30.26 3.78 6.49
CA LYS A 124 -31.67 3.44 6.21
C LYS A 124 -32.00 3.55 4.72
N ALA A 125 -31.49 4.57 4.03
CA ALA A 125 -31.69 4.69 2.58
C ALA A 125 -31.05 3.52 1.80
N VAL A 126 -29.87 3.06 2.21
CA VAL A 126 -29.21 1.88 1.58
C VAL A 126 -30.08 0.63 1.78
N GLU A 127 -30.64 0.41 2.97
CA GLU A 127 -31.56 -0.72 3.25
C GLU A 127 -32.77 -0.69 2.31
N GLU A 128 -33.45 0.45 2.20
CA GLU A 128 -34.62 0.59 1.32
C GLU A 128 -34.27 0.36 -0.15
N TYR A 129 -33.12 0.90 -0.62
CA TYR A 129 -32.68 0.64 -1.99
C TYR A 129 -32.30 -0.82 -2.22
N THR A 130 -31.72 -1.49 -1.22
CA THR A 130 -31.35 -2.91 -1.32
C THR A 130 -32.58 -3.79 -1.44
N LEU A 131 -33.63 -3.51 -0.66
CA LEU A 131 -34.92 -4.19 -0.77
C LEU A 131 -35.55 -4.00 -2.16
N GLY A 132 -35.56 -2.77 -2.67
CA GLY A 132 -36.07 -2.49 -4.00
C GLY A 132 -35.28 -3.22 -5.11
N ILE A 133 -33.95 -3.30 -4.99
CA ILE A 133 -33.08 -4.05 -5.90
C ILE A 133 -33.42 -5.53 -5.86
N ALA A 134 -33.56 -6.11 -4.65
CA ALA A 134 -33.88 -7.53 -4.51
C ALA A 134 -35.22 -7.90 -5.17
N VAL A 135 -36.24 -7.08 -4.98
CA VAL A 135 -37.56 -7.26 -5.64
C VAL A 135 -37.44 -7.24 -7.15
N CYS A 136 -36.68 -6.29 -7.72
CA CYS A 136 -36.47 -6.22 -9.16
C CYS A 136 -35.69 -7.42 -9.70
N VAL A 137 -34.63 -7.83 -9.02
CA VAL A 137 -33.75 -8.94 -9.45
C VAL A 137 -34.51 -10.26 -9.42
N ASP A 138 -35.30 -10.53 -8.38
CA ASP A 138 -36.10 -11.75 -8.28
C ASP A 138 -37.14 -11.83 -9.39
N ALA A 139 -37.82 -10.72 -9.68
CA ALA A 139 -38.80 -10.68 -10.78
C ALA A 139 -38.17 -10.93 -12.16
N LEU A 140 -36.97 -10.37 -12.38
CA LEU A 140 -36.24 -10.59 -13.63
C LEU A 140 -35.72 -12.02 -13.76
N ASN A 141 -35.32 -12.66 -12.66
CA ASN A 141 -34.86 -14.05 -12.63
C ASN A 141 -36.01 -15.05 -12.67
N GLY A 142 -37.14 -14.78 -12.00
CA GLY A 142 -38.30 -15.65 -11.96
C GLY A 142 -38.96 -15.81 -13.33
N VAL A 143 -38.86 -14.80 -14.18
CA VAL A 143 -39.36 -14.88 -15.58
C VAL A 143 -38.46 -15.75 -16.45
N ASN A 144 -37.18 -15.93 -16.14
CA ASN A 144 -36.29 -16.82 -16.88
C ASN A 144 -36.43 -18.30 -16.47
N SER A 145 -36.99 -18.58 -15.27
CA SER A 145 -37.15 -19.96 -14.77
C SER A 145 -38.44 -20.67 -15.28
N VAL A 146 -39.30 -20.00 -16.03
CA VAL A 146 -40.56 -20.58 -16.53
C VAL A 146 -40.39 -21.16 -17.97
N VAL A 147 -39.20 -21.09 -18.57
CA VAL A 147 -39.01 -21.47 -20.00
C VAL A 147 -38.42 -22.87 -20.20
N ASP A 148 -38.02 -23.59 -19.14
CA ASP A 148 -37.48 -24.95 -19.26
C ASP A 148 -38.28 -25.96 -18.38
N VAL A 149 -39.54 -26.23 -18.75
CA VAL A 149 -40.15 -27.49 -18.40
C VAL A 149 -40.54 -28.12 -19.75
N ASP A 150 -39.61 -28.87 -20.29
CA ASP A 150 -39.89 -29.79 -21.40
C ASP A 150 -40.98 -30.76 -20.98
N ASP A 151 -42.12 -30.69 -21.70
CA ASP A 151 -43.17 -31.69 -21.73
C ASP A 151 -42.62 -33.00 -22.29
N ASP A 152 -42.10 -33.86 -21.44
CA ASP A 152 -42.04 -35.30 -21.70
C ASP A 152 -43.07 -36.00 -20.80
N VAL A 153 -44.31 -36.01 -21.22
CA VAL A 153 -45.32 -36.90 -20.67
C VAL A 153 -45.67 -37.96 -21.70
N ASN A 154 -45.15 -39.12 -21.45
CA ASN A 154 -45.61 -40.36 -22.04
C ASN A 154 -47.07 -40.64 -21.69
N ASP A 155 -47.85 -40.95 -22.74
CA ASP A 155 -49.16 -41.62 -22.67
C ASP A 155 -49.08 -42.91 -21.85
N ASP A 156 -50.04 -43.13 -20.94
CA ASP A 156 -50.91 -44.31 -21.05
C ASP A 156 -51.92 -44.39 -19.91
N VAL A 157 -53.16 -44.73 -20.36
CA VAL A 157 -54.21 -45.55 -19.72
C VAL A 157 -55.27 -44.91 -18.82
N ASN A 158 -56.39 -44.59 -19.46
CA ASN A 158 -57.76 -45.12 -19.32
C ASN A 158 -58.38 -45.35 -17.88
N ASP A 159 -59.55 -44.77 -17.76
CA ASP A 159 -60.86 -45.26 -17.34
C ASP A 159 -61.55 -44.53 -16.19
N GLY A 160 -62.77 -44.10 -16.47
CA GLY A 160 -63.92 -44.27 -15.60
C GLY A 160 -64.39 -43.06 -14.73
N SER A 161 -65.26 -42.23 -15.34
CA SER A 161 -66.53 -41.78 -14.74
C SER A 161 -66.54 -41.13 -13.34
N LYS A 162 -66.90 -39.87 -13.24
CA LYS A 162 -68.20 -39.36 -12.74
C LYS A 162 -68.18 -37.85 -12.53
N ASN A 163 -69.28 -37.27 -12.99
CA ASN A 163 -69.72 -35.88 -12.79
C ASN A 163 -69.49 -35.32 -11.40
N ASN A 164 -68.97 -34.14 -11.37
CA ASN A 164 -69.42 -33.16 -10.38
C ASN A 164 -69.27 -31.74 -10.93
N ASP A 165 -70.39 -31.13 -11.26
CA ASP A 165 -70.52 -29.71 -11.56
C ASP A 165 -70.11 -28.91 -10.33
N ASN A 166 -68.98 -28.27 -10.38
CA ASN A 166 -68.64 -27.18 -9.50
C ASN A 166 -68.13 -26.04 -10.35
N VAL A 167 -69.01 -25.12 -10.65
CA VAL A 167 -68.72 -23.85 -11.30
C VAL A 167 -67.88 -23.04 -10.32
N ASN A 168 -66.57 -23.09 -10.48
CA ASN A 168 -65.70 -22.17 -9.81
C ASN A 168 -65.46 -21.02 -10.79
N ASP A 169 -66.09 -19.89 -10.50
CA ASP A 169 -65.88 -18.60 -11.13
C ASP A 169 -64.46 -18.10 -10.80
N GLY A 170 -63.46 -18.80 -11.38
CA GLY A 170 -62.05 -18.39 -11.34
C GLY A 170 -61.87 -17.31 -12.40
N GLU A 171 -61.66 -16.10 -11.97
CA GLU A 171 -61.18 -15.00 -12.80
C GLU A 171 -60.02 -15.54 -13.64
N ARG A 172 -60.27 -15.70 -14.96
CA ARG A 172 -59.19 -15.93 -15.94
C ARG A 172 -58.31 -14.71 -15.94
N LYS A 173 -57.16 -14.78 -15.23
CA LYS A 173 -56.06 -13.84 -15.45
C LYS A 173 -55.70 -13.93 -16.92
N GLU A 174 -55.97 -12.89 -17.67
CA GLU A 174 -55.58 -12.78 -19.08
C GLU A 174 -54.07 -12.96 -19.14
N GLU A 175 -53.60 -14.00 -19.88
CA GLU A 175 -52.18 -14.21 -20.09
C GLU A 175 -51.63 -13.01 -20.87
N LYS A 176 -50.71 -12.27 -20.26
CA LYS A 176 -50.03 -11.14 -20.89
C LYS A 176 -49.29 -11.62 -22.14
N THR A 177 -49.39 -10.84 -23.19
CA THR A 177 -48.62 -11.08 -24.42
C THR A 177 -47.12 -10.99 -24.17
N GLU A 178 -46.29 -11.62 -25.00
CA GLU A 178 -44.83 -11.53 -24.88
C GLU A 178 -44.32 -10.07 -25.02
N GLU A 179 -45.00 -9.24 -25.78
CA GLU A 179 -44.70 -7.81 -25.92
C GLU A 179 -44.97 -7.06 -24.61
N GLU A 180 -46.07 -7.37 -23.93
CA GLU A 180 -46.40 -6.77 -22.60
C GLU A 180 -45.42 -7.21 -21.51
N LYS A 181 -44.99 -8.47 -21.56
CA LYS A 181 -43.96 -8.98 -20.61
C LYS A 181 -42.60 -8.31 -20.85
N GLU A 182 -42.19 -8.08 -22.09
CA GLU A 182 -40.91 -7.42 -22.37
C GLU A 182 -40.93 -5.93 -22.03
N GLU A 183 -42.06 -5.23 -22.22
CA GLU A 183 -42.19 -3.84 -21.78
C GLU A 183 -42.15 -3.75 -20.24
N GLU A 184 -42.80 -4.67 -19.53
CA GLU A 184 -42.71 -4.75 -18.05
C GLU A 184 -41.28 -5.01 -17.59
N ARG A 185 -40.53 -5.91 -18.23
CA ARG A 185 -39.11 -6.14 -17.94
C ARG A 185 -38.27 -4.88 -18.14
N LYS A 186 -38.51 -4.14 -19.20
CA LYS A 186 -37.80 -2.90 -19.49
C LYS A 186 -38.09 -1.82 -18.46
N GLU A 187 -39.33 -1.72 -17.99
CA GLU A 187 -39.71 -0.82 -16.91
C GLU A 187 -39.01 -1.20 -15.60
N ILE A 188 -39.01 -2.51 -15.25
CA ILE A 188 -38.31 -3.01 -14.06
C ILE A 188 -36.80 -2.72 -14.14
N ARG A 189 -36.16 -2.96 -15.31
CA ARG A 189 -34.74 -2.61 -15.51
C ARG A 189 -34.48 -1.12 -15.33
N THR A 190 -35.40 -0.27 -15.77
CA THR A 190 -35.26 1.19 -15.58
C THR A 190 -35.26 1.58 -14.10
N VAL A 191 -36.19 1.03 -13.32
CA VAL A 191 -36.24 1.28 -11.87
C VAL A 191 -35.02 0.68 -11.17
N LEU A 192 -34.58 -0.51 -11.58
CA LEU A 192 -33.39 -1.18 -11.05
C LEU A 192 -32.12 -0.34 -11.26
N SER A 193 -31.93 0.24 -12.45
CA SER A 193 -30.81 1.14 -12.74
C SER A 193 -30.84 2.37 -11.81
N GLN A 194 -32.00 2.96 -11.58
CA GLN A 194 -32.16 4.10 -10.67
C GLN A 194 -31.85 3.73 -9.22
N LEU A 195 -32.26 2.55 -8.77
CA LEU A 195 -31.99 2.04 -7.43
C LEU A 195 -30.51 1.84 -7.20
N TYR A 196 -29.81 1.16 -8.13
CA TYR A 196 -28.35 1.02 -8.08
C TYR A 196 -27.65 2.39 -8.03
N ASN A 197 -28.05 3.32 -8.89
CA ASN A 197 -27.47 4.65 -8.91
C ASN A 197 -27.68 5.39 -7.58
N ASN A 198 -28.87 5.29 -6.95
CA ASN A 198 -29.16 5.93 -5.69
C ASN A 198 -28.41 5.26 -4.51
N ARG A 199 -28.29 3.92 -4.52
CA ARG A 199 -27.49 3.21 -3.53
C ARG A 199 -26.01 3.55 -3.67
N ALA A 200 -25.47 3.67 -4.90
CA ALA A 200 -24.12 4.16 -5.13
C ALA A 200 -23.88 5.56 -4.53
N PHE A 201 -24.85 6.46 -4.64
CA PHE A 201 -24.76 7.77 -4.01
C PHE A 201 -24.73 7.68 -2.48
N ALA A 202 -25.60 6.87 -1.90
CA ALA A 202 -25.64 6.66 -0.46
C ALA A 202 -24.31 6.02 0.04
N ALA A 203 -23.79 5.02 -0.67
CA ALA A 203 -22.51 4.39 -0.37
C ALA A 203 -21.35 5.39 -0.43
N LEU A 204 -21.32 6.26 -1.43
CA LEU A 204 -20.30 7.31 -1.57
C LEU A 204 -20.33 8.27 -0.35
N ASN A 205 -21.50 8.70 0.09
CA ASN A 205 -21.65 9.58 1.27
C ASN A 205 -21.27 8.88 2.58
N LEU A 206 -21.36 7.55 2.65
CA LEU A 206 -20.90 6.77 3.79
C LEU A 206 -19.39 6.51 3.78
N GLY A 207 -18.71 6.81 2.68
CA GLY A 207 -17.30 6.47 2.47
C GLY A 207 -17.07 5.05 1.96
N ASN A 208 -18.13 4.26 1.74
CA ASN A 208 -18.02 2.92 1.15
C ASN A 208 -17.81 3.03 -0.37
N ASN A 209 -16.56 3.36 -0.74
CA ASN A 209 -16.21 3.63 -2.12
C ASN A 209 -16.25 2.36 -2.99
N LYS A 210 -15.91 1.17 -2.44
CA LYS A 210 -15.98 -0.10 -3.19
C LYS A 210 -17.41 -0.39 -3.64
N ARG A 211 -18.37 -0.36 -2.69
CA ARG A 211 -19.79 -0.56 -3.01
C ARG A 211 -20.33 0.48 -3.98
N CYS A 212 -19.87 1.74 -3.85
CA CYS A 212 -20.25 2.79 -4.79
C CYS A 212 -19.84 2.46 -6.23
N VAL A 213 -18.63 1.94 -6.44
CA VAL A 213 -18.15 1.53 -7.77
C VAL A 213 -18.97 0.37 -8.30
N GLU A 214 -19.20 -0.68 -7.50
CA GLU A 214 -19.98 -1.86 -7.89
C GLU A 214 -21.41 -1.49 -8.31
N ASP A 215 -22.09 -0.68 -7.52
CA ASP A 215 -23.45 -0.25 -7.82
C ASP A 215 -23.52 0.66 -9.04
N ALA A 216 -22.55 1.55 -9.21
CA ALA A 216 -22.45 2.41 -10.37
C ALA A 216 -22.17 1.58 -11.65
N GLU A 217 -21.33 0.55 -11.59
CA GLU A 217 -21.09 -0.38 -12.72
C GLU A 217 -22.38 -1.12 -13.09
N LYS A 218 -23.10 -1.69 -12.12
CA LYS A 218 -24.41 -2.34 -12.35
C LYS A 218 -25.44 -1.39 -12.95
N CYS A 219 -25.46 -0.13 -12.49
CA CYS A 219 -26.30 0.90 -13.11
C CYS A 219 -25.92 1.13 -14.58
N LEU A 220 -24.62 1.21 -14.89
CA LEU A 220 -24.12 1.48 -16.23
C LEU A 220 -24.26 0.28 -17.20
N GLU A 221 -24.33 -0.94 -16.67
CA GLU A 221 -24.68 -2.13 -17.46
C GLU A 221 -26.11 -2.05 -17.98
N ILE A 222 -27.03 -1.46 -17.21
CA ILE A 222 -28.44 -1.30 -17.59
C ILE A 222 -28.65 -0.01 -18.40
N ASP A 223 -28.07 1.09 -17.94
CA ASP A 223 -28.17 2.42 -18.54
C ASP A 223 -26.79 3.04 -18.74
N ALA A 224 -26.17 2.74 -19.87
CA ALA A 224 -24.84 3.25 -20.24
C ALA A 224 -24.79 4.78 -20.46
N THR A 225 -25.93 5.47 -20.43
CA THR A 225 -26.01 6.93 -20.64
C THR A 225 -26.06 7.72 -19.34
N ASN A 226 -26.03 7.06 -18.19
CA ASN A 226 -26.19 7.67 -16.88
C ASN A 226 -24.92 8.41 -16.42
N ILE A 227 -24.86 9.72 -16.69
CA ILE A 227 -23.72 10.58 -16.33
C ILE A 227 -23.46 10.60 -14.81
N LYS A 228 -24.54 10.57 -13.99
CA LYS A 228 -24.38 10.57 -12.52
C LYS A 228 -23.69 9.30 -12.03
N ALA A 229 -23.93 8.15 -12.65
CA ALA A 229 -23.27 6.90 -12.32
C ALA A 229 -21.77 6.97 -12.69
N TYR A 230 -21.42 7.49 -13.86
CA TYR A 230 -20.00 7.72 -14.22
C TYR A 230 -19.29 8.63 -13.23
N PHE A 231 -19.91 9.74 -12.83
CA PHE A 231 -19.32 10.66 -11.87
C PHE A 231 -19.12 10.01 -10.50
N ARG A 232 -20.09 9.25 -10.00
CA ARG A 232 -20.01 8.56 -8.71
C ARG A 232 -18.93 7.49 -8.72
N ALA A 233 -18.89 6.66 -9.76
CA ALA A 233 -17.84 5.66 -9.93
C ALA A 233 -16.44 6.29 -10.01
N ALA A 234 -16.28 7.35 -10.80
CA ALA A 234 -15.02 8.06 -10.92
C ALA A 234 -14.58 8.70 -9.59
N THR A 235 -15.52 9.29 -8.83
CA THR A 235 -15.24 9.88 -7.53
C THR A 235 -14.82 8.80 -6.52
N ALA A 236 -15.52 7.67 -6.49
CA ALA A 236 -15.20 6.55 -5.62
C ALA A 236 -13.83 5.96 -5.96
N CYS A 237 -13.51 5.74 -7.24
CA CYS A 237 -12.19 5.29 -7.68
C CYS A 237 -11.08 6.28 -7.29
N LYS A 238 -11.32 7.61 -7.39
CA LYS A 238 -10.37 8.61 -6.91
C LYS A 238 -10.11 8.46 -5.40
N ASN A 239 -11.14 8.24 -4.61
CA ASN A 239 -11.03 8.06 -3.16
C ASN A 239 -10.33 6.74 -2.77
N LEU A 240 -10.40 5.72 -3.63
CA LEU A 240 -9.67 4.45 -3.50
C LEU A 240 -8.24 4.52 -4.06
N PHE A 241 -7.81 5.68 -4.54
CA PHE A 241 -6.53 5.87 -5.23
C PHE A 241 -6.38 5.06 -6.53
N GLU A 242 -7.47 4.53 -7.09
CA GLU A 242 -7.52 3.80 -8.36
C GLU A 242 -7.63 4.77 -9.55
N TYR A 243 -6.58 5.59 -9.76
CA TYR A 243 -6.65 6.69 -10.73
C TYR A 243 -6.84 6.24 -12.18
N GLU A 244 -6.33 5.07 -12.55
CA GLU A 244 -6.54 4.52 -13.89
C GLU A 244 -8.01 4.20 -14.15
N ARG A 245 -8.70 3.56 -13.19
CA ARG A 245 -10.16 3.29 -13.28
C ARG A 245 -10.95 4.59 -13.27
N CYS A 246 -10.57 5.54 -12.42
CA CYS A 246 -11.17 6.88 -12.41
C CYS A 246 -11.11 7.53 -13.80
N LEU A 247 -9.96 7.50 -14.47
CA LEU A 247 -9.79 8.03 -15.83
C LEU A 247 -10.66 7.30 -16.86
N LYS A 248 -10.80 5.98 -16.75
CA LYS A 248 -11.67 5.18 -17.63
C LYS A 248 -13.15 5.61 -17.50
N PHE A 249 -13.66 5.77 -16.26
CA PHE A 249 -15.02 6.27 -16.04
C PHE A 249 -15.21 7.71 -16.53
N CYS A 250 -14.26 8.60 -16.23
CA CYS A 250 -14.32 9.98 -16.73
C CYS A 250 -14.34 10.03 -18.27
N LYS A 251 -13.54 9.20 -18.95
CA LYS A 251 -13.48 9.16 -20.41
C LYS A 251 -14.83 8.71 -20.98
N ARG A 252 -15.36 7.57 -20.49
CA ARG A 252 -16.65 7.03 -20.94
C ARG A 252 -17.81 8.00 -20.68
N GLY A 253 -17.85 8.64 -19.50
CA GLY A 253 -18.87 9.64 -19.20
C GLY A 253 -18.79 10.87 -20.11
N LEU A 254 -17.58 11.33 -20.46
CA LEU A 254 -17.39 12.44 -21.40
C LEU A 254 -17.66 12.07 -22.88
N GLU A 255 -17.71 10.80 -23.22
CA GLU A 255 -18.22 10.32 -24.53
C GLU A 255 -19.72 10.48 -24.62
N VAL A 256 -20.45 10.31 -23.49
CA VAL A 256 -21.89 10.53 -23.40
C VAL A 256 -22.22 12.01 -23.32
N GLU A 257 -21.57 12.76 -22.43
CA GLU A 257 -21.78 14.19 -22.26
C GLU A 257 -20.43 14.94 -22.29
N LYS A 258 -20.11 15.53 -23.43
CA LYS A 258 -18.81 16.16 -23.68
C LYS A 258 -18.52 17.36 -22.77
N ASP A 259 -19.55 18.00 -22.24
CA ASP A 259 -19.44 19.25 -21.50
C ASP A 259 -19.70 19.12 -20.00
N ALA A 260 -19.72 17.88 -19.46
CA ALA A 260 -19.86 17.64 -18.02
C ALA A 260 -18.64 18.25 -17.25
N PRO A 261 -18.81 19.37 -16.51
CA PRO A 261 -17.69 20.09 -15.89
C PRO A 261 -17.06 19.30 -14.75
N GLU A 262 -17.89 18.56 -13.98
CA GLU A 262 -17.44 17.77 -12.87
C GLU A 262 -16.51 16.62 -13.34
N LEU A 263 -16.88 15.93 -14.43
CA LEU A 263 -16.06 14.88 -15.01
C LEU A 263 -14.76 15.43 -15.62
N LYS A 264 -14.79 16.64 -16.23
CA LYS A 264 -13.58 17.30 -16.74
C LYS A 264 -12.61 17.63 -15.61
N SER A 265 -13.13 18.21 -14.52
CA SER A 265 -12.33 18.53 -13.34
C SER A 265 -11.72 17.29 -12.72
N LEU A 266 -12.53 16.25 -12.47
CA LEU A 266 -12.09 14.99 -11.90
C LEU A 266 -11.04 14.29 -12.77
N LYS A 267 -11.24 14.29 -14.10
CA LYS A 267 -10.26 13.76 -15.06
C LYS A 267 -8.92 14.48 -14.97
N LYS A 268 -8.91 15.80 -14.82
CA LYS A 268 -7.67 16.59 -14.69
C LYS A 268 -6.91 16.20 -13.43
N ILE A 269 -7.62 16.09 -12.29
CA ILE A 269 -7.04 15.68 -11.01
C ILE A 269 -6.50 14.24 -11.10
N ALA A 270 -7.31 13.30 -11.57
CA ALA A 270 -6.92 11.91 -11.69
C ALA A 270 -5.72 11.71 -12.63
N LYS A 271 -5.67 12.45 -13.75
CA LYS A 271 -4.56 12.40 -14.69
C LYS A 271 -3.25 12.82 -14.03
N LYS A 272 -3.26 13.96 -13.31
CA LYS A 272 -2.06 14.44 -12.61
C LYS A 272 -1.56 13.41 -11.58
N ARG A 273 -2.49 12.83 -10.79
CA ARG A 273 -2.14 11.83 -9.76
C ARG A 273 -1.63 10.53 -10.37
N PHE A 274 -2.27 10.07 -11.45
CA PHE A 274 -1.86 8.86 -12.17
C PHE A 274 -0.46 8.99 -12.77
N GLU A 275 -0.12 10.16 -13.34
CA GLU A 275 1.21 10.41 -13.88
C GLU A 275 2.29 10.41 -12.77
N VAL A 276 1.97 10.98 -11.60
CA VAL A 276 2.88 10.94 -10.44
C VAL A 276 3.06 9.50 -9.96
N GLU A 277 1.98 8.76 -9.72
CA GLU A 277 2.03 7.35 -9.30
C GLU A 277 2.79 6.47 -10.28
N LYS A 278 2.57 6.69 -11.58
CA LYS A 278 3.29 5.98 -12.64
C LYS A 278 4.79 6.25 -12.59
N ALA A 279 5.18 7.52 -12.44
CA ALA A 279 6.58 7.91 -12.34
C ALA A 279 7.24 7.33 -11.07
N GLU A 280 6.53 7.32 -9.94
CA GLU A 280 6.99 6.71 -8.69
C GLU A 280 7.17 5.19 -8.84
N ASN A 281 6.22 4.51 -9.49
CA ASN A 281 6.31 3.08 -9.76
C ASN A 281 7.46 2.74 -10.72
N GLU A 282 7.65 3.53 -11.78
CA GLU A 282 8.79 3.37 -12.71
C GLU A 282 10.12 3.54 -11.96
N LYS A 283 10.23 4.58 -11.14
CA LYS A 283 11.42 4.81 -10.30
C LYS A 283 11.67 3.64 -9.33
N ARG A 284 10.62 3.10 -8.71
CA ARG A 284 10.71 1.95 -7.81
C ARG A 284 11.20 0.69 -8.52
N LEU A 285 10.68 0.43 -9.72
CA LEU A 285 11.14 -0.69 -10.56
C LEU A 285 12.62 -0.53 -10.97
N GLU A 286 13.05 0.68 -11.28
CA GLU A 286 14.46 0.97 -11.61
C GLU A 286 15.36 0.75 -10.41
N ILE A 287 14.96 1.19 -9.21
CA ILE A 287 15.69 0.92 -7.96
C ILE A 287 15.84 -0.59 -7.72
N ASN A 288 14.74 -1.34 -7.82
CA ASN A 288 14.79 -2.79 -7.59
C ASN A 288 15.71 -3.48 -8.58
N ARG A 289 15.61 -3.16 -9.86
CA ARG A 289 16.48 -3.70 -10.91
C ARG A 289 17.95 -3.33 -10.69
N GLY A 290 18.23 -2.08 -10.33
CA GLY A 290 19.58 -1.63 -9.98
C GLY A 290 20.14 -2.38 -8.78
N SER A 291 19.32 -2.65 -7.78
CA SER A 291 19.66 -3.37 -6.56
C SER A 291 20.01 -4.83 -6.83
N GLU A 292 19.29 -5.52 -7.71
CA GLU A 292 19.61 -6.88 -8.15
C GLU A 292 20.95 -6.93 -8.87
N VAL A 293 21.20 -5.98 -9.79
CA VAL A 293 22.45 -5.89 -10.52
C VAL A 293 23.62 -5.63 -9.57
N LEU A 294 23.45 -4.74 -8.60
CA LEU A 294 24.49 -4.41 -7.61
C LEU A 294 24.76 -5.60 -6.69
N ALA A 295 23.72 -6.27 -6.18
CA ALA A 295 23.88 -7.48 -5.37
C ALA A 295 24.66 -8.56 -6.11
N LYS A 296 24.28 -8.84 -7.35
CA LYS A 296 24.97 -9.79 -8.21
C LYS A 296 26.43 -9.42 -8.49
N THR A 297 26.71 -8.13 -8.72
CA THR A 297 28.07 -7.65 -8.92
C THR A 297 28.92 -7.84 -7.68
N LEU A 298 28.40 -7.51 -6.51
CA LEU A 298 29.09 -7.71 -5.23
C LEU A 298 29.36 -9.19 -4.96
N THR A 299 28.35 -10.06 -5.07
CA THR A 299 28.44 -11.48 -4.68
C THR A 299 29.17 -12.34 -5.70
N GLN A 300 28.78 -12.26 -6.97
CA GLN A 300 29.27 -13.15 -8.00
C GLN A 300 30.55 -12.63 -8.67
N THR A 301 30.62 -11.34 -9.03
CA THR A 301 31.72 -10.77 -9.78
C THR A 301 32.91 -10.45 -8.86
N LYS A 302 32.64 -9.72 -7.79
CA LYS A 302 33.68 -9.26 -6.83
C LYS A 302 33.88 -10.22 -5.67
N LYS A 303 32.98 -11.16 -5.45
CA LYS A 303 33.00 -12.13 -4.34
C LYS A 303 33.06 -11.48 -2.96
N ILE A 304 32.47 -10.30 -2.84
CA ILE A 304 32.36 -9.54 -1.59
C ILE A 304 31.19 -10.09 -0.78
N LYS A 305 31.44 -10.47 0.45
CA LYS A 305 30.44 -10.92 1.39
C LYS A 305 29.88 -9.72 2.13
N TRP A 306 28.61 -9.48 2.02
CA TRP A 306 27.90 -8.37 2.64
C TRP A 306 26.88 -8.87 3.65
N GLY A 307 26.85 -8.32 4.83
CA GLY A 307 25.92 -8.70 5.90
C GLY A 307 25.25 -7.50 6.60
N PRO A 308 24.45 -7.75 7.62
CA PRO A 308 23.75 -6.70 8.35
C PRO A 308 24.68 -5.71 9.02
N PRO A 309 24.27 -4.43 9.10
CA PRO A 309 25.05 -3.43 9.80
C PRO A 309 25.10 -3.72 11.30
N ARG A 310 26.24 -3.51 11.92
CA ARG A 310 26.43 -3.61 13.37
C ARG A 310 26.49 -2.24 14.05
N LEU A 311 26.98 -1.25 13.34
CA LEU A 311 27.05 0.13 13.83
C LEU A 311 25.87 0.92 13.27
N HIS A 312 25.23 1.71 14.12
CA HIS A 312 24.10 2.58 13.76
C HIS A 312 24.54 3.88 13.06
N THR A 313 25.43 3.76 12.07
CA THR A 313 26.06 4.92 11.40
C THR A 313 25.34 5.41 10.15
N GLY A 314 24.11 4.94 9.92
CA GLY A 314 23.42 5.23 8.66
C GLY A 314 24.11 4.49 7.50
N GLN A 315 23.37 3.65 6.79
CA GLN A 315 23.98 2.81 5.77
C GLN A 315 24.16 3.59 4.48
N LYS A 316 25.37 3.52 3.88
CA LYS A 316 25.64 4.00 2.54
C LYS A 316 26.03 2.83 1.66
N LEU A 317 25.38 2.73 0.51
CA LEU A 317 25.72 1.73 -0.48
C LEU A 317 27.07 2.08 -1.14
N PRO A 318 27.84 1.06 -1.58
CA PRO A 318 29.06 1.31 -2.34
C PRO A 318 28.71 1.89 -3.71
N GLU A 319 29.52 2.81 -4.18
CA GLU A 319 29.43 3.37 -5.52
C GLU A 319 30.26 2.52 -6.49
N TYR A 320 29.64 2.07 -7.58
CA TYR A 320 30.35 1.29 -8.61
C TYR A 320 30.71 2.19 -9.79
N ASP A 321 32.01 2.27 -10.07
CA ASP A 321 32.55 2.93 -11.26
C ASP A 321 32.69 1.89 -12.40
N GLU A 322 31.77 1.91 -13.34
CA GLU A 322 31.73 1.00 -14.47
C GLU A 322 32.97 1.14 -15.36
N GLN A 323 33.52 2.36 -15.52
CA GLN A 323 34.70 2.60 -16.37
C GLN A 323 35.96 2.06 -15.75
N ALA A 324 36.10 2.22 -14.44
CA ALA A 324 37.22 1.70 -13.69
C ALA A 324 37.04 0.23 -13.28
N ASN A 325 35.82 -0.30 -13.38
CA ASN A 325 35.40 -1.61 -12.88
C ASN A 325 35.79 -1.81 -11.40
N GLU A 326 35.58 -0.81 -10.58
CA GLU A 326 35.92 -0.84 -9.17
C GLU A 326 34.80 -0.18 -8.29
N PHE A 327 34.74 -0.60 -7.03
CA PHE A 327 33.90 0.00 -6.03
C PHE A 327 34.62 1.07 -5.23
N ALA A 328 33.88 2.11 -4.84
CA ALA A 328 34.25 3.04 -3.80
C ALA A 328 33.33 2.84 -2.60
N PHE A 329 33.89 2.68 -1.43
CA PHE A 329 33.18 2.37 -0.18
C PHE A 329 33.23 3.53 0.80
N PHE A 330 32.14 3.74 1.50
CA PHE A 330 32.13 4.51 2.72
C PHE A 330 32.73 3.66 3.83
N THR A 331 33.95 3.99 4.27
CA THR A 331 34.75 3.15 5.16
C THR A 331 34.96 3.84 6.49
N LEU A 332 34.84 3.10 7.58
CA LEU A 332 35.06 3.58 8.94
C LEU A 332 36.43 3.19 9.47
N ILE A 333 37.14 4.14 10.07
CA ILE A 333 38.31 3.91 10.87
C ILE A 333 37.95 4.21 12.31
N VAL A 334 37.80 3.17 13.13
CA VAL A 334 37.37 3.26 14.53
C VAL A 334 38.58 3.27 15.42
N TYR A 335 38.61 4.18 16.40
CA TYR A 335 39.61 4.28 17.45
C TYR A 335 38.98 3.81 18.78
N PRO A 336 39.02 2.52 19.05
CA PRO A 336 38.19 1.91 20.08
C PRO A 336 38.63 2.34 21.52
N GLU A 337 39.83 2.81 21.69
CA GLU A 337 40.35 3.31 23.00
C GLU A 337 39.67 4.63 23.41
N PHE A 338 39.28 5.43 22.44
CA PHE A 338 38.77 6.80 22.67
C PHE A 338 37.32 6.97 22.18
N ASP A 339 36.66 5.89 21.71
CA ASP A 339 35.34 5.95 21.13
C ASP A 339 35.21 7.02 20.03
N GLN A 340 36.24 7.08 19.16
CA GLN A 340 36.32 8.01 18.04
C GLN A 340 36.26 7.26 16.73
N THR A 341 35.82 7.95 15.68
CA THR A 341 35.71 7.36 14.35
C THR A 341 36.03 8.40 13.29
N ASP A 342 36.91 8.07 12.37
CA ASP A 342 37.13 8.79 11.13
C ASP A 342 36.40 8.09 9.98
N VAL A 343 36.03 8.88 8.99
CA VAL A 343 35.28 8.40 7.83
C VAL A 343 36.05 8.70 6.55
N ILE A 344 36.27 7.66 5.76
CA ILE A 344 36.76 7.79 4.39
C ILE A 344 35.55 7.62 3.46
N GLN A 345 35.08 8.71 2.87
CA GLN A 345 33.83 8.72 2.09
C GLN A 345 33.91 7.88 0.82
N GLN A 346 35.04 7.84 0.15
CA GLN A 346 35.28 7.13 -1.09
C GLN A 346 36.59 6.35 -1.02
N PHE A 347 36.63 5.27 -0.28
CA PHE A 347 37.75 4.36 -0.28
C PHE A 347 37.57 3.40 -1.46
N ARG A 348 38.37 3.58 -2.51
CA ARG A 348 38.35 2.69 -3.67
C ARG A 348 38.90 1.31 -3.32
N GLU A 349 38.30 0.25 -3.84
CA GLU A 349 38.68 -1.11 -3.46
C GLU A 349 40.13 -1.42 -3.74
N ASN A 350 40.75 -0.73 -4.71
CA ASN A 350 42.15 -0.95 -5.12
C ASN A 350 43.11 0.08 -4.49
N ASP A 351 42.64 1.03 -3.70
CA ASP A 351 43.52 1.95 -2.95
C ASP A 351 44.22 1.20 -1.82
N SER A 352 45.53 1.48 -1.62
CA SER A 352 46.26 0.89 -0.52
C SER A 352 45.95 1.58 0.81
N PHE A 353 45.95 0.82 1.90
CA PHE A 353 45.80 1.39 3.24
C PHE A 353 46.92 2.39 3.56
N LYS A 354 48.12 2.18 3.02
CA LYS A 354 49.23 3.12 3.20
C LYS A 354 48.87 4.53 2.76
N ALA A 355 48.25 4.68 1.56
CA ALA A 355 47.86 5.99 1.05
C ALA A 355 46.91 6.75 1.98
N HIS A 356 45.95 6.03 2.57
CA HIS A 356 44.98 6.62 3.52
C HIS A 356 45.63 6.89 4.88
N LEU A 357 46.49 6.00 5.39
CA LEU A 357 47.19 6.21 6.64
C LEU A 357 48.15 7.41 6.58
N ASP A 358 48.83 7.62 5.45
CA ASP A 358 49.72 8.75 5.21
C ASP A 358 48.96 10.09 5.23
N VAL A 359 47.64 10.10 4.91
CA VAL A 359 46.78 11.26 4.99
C VAL A 359 46.19 11.44 6.40
N LEU A 360 45.76 10.34 7.04
CA LEU A 360 45.15 10.36 8.37
C LEU A 360 46.15 10.77 9.46
N PHE A 361 47.39 10.34 9.34
CA PHE A 361 48.49 10.58 10.27
C PHE A 361 49.62 11.38 9.62
N ASP A 362 49.25 12.47 8.89
CA ASP A 362 50.24 13.38 8.31
C ASP A 362 51.02 14.07 9.47
N PRO A 363 52.36 13.88 9.50
CA PRO A 363 53.21 14.51 10.55
C PRO A 363 53.16 16.04 10.55
N ASN A 364 52.76 16.65 9.42
CA ASN A 364 52.59 18.11 9.31
C ASN A 364 51.10 18.55 9.52
N GLY A 365 50.22 17.61 9.79
CA GLY A 365 48.80 17.85 10.04
C GLY A 365 48.55 18.33 11.48
N PRO A 366 47.33 18.81 11.78
CA PRO A 366 46.95 19.16 13.12
C PRO A 366 46.92 17.91 14.02
N PRO A 367 47.32 17.99 15.31
CA PRO A 367 47.23 16.86 16.22
C PRO A 367 45.78 16.38 16.36
N LEU A 368 45.61 15.12 16.66
CA LEU A 368 44.30 14.53 16.90
C LEU A 368 43.71 15.10 18.20
N PRO A 369 42.55 15.76 18.16
CA PRO A 369 42.04 16.50 19.35
C PRO A 369 41.74 15.63 20.58
N TRP A 370 41.56 14.31 20.36
CA TRP A 370 41.24 13.32 21.37
C TRP A 370 42.48 12.55 21.88
N ASP A 371 43.64 12.66 21.19
CA ASP A 371 44.91 12.02 21.56
C ASP A 371 45.82 13.00 22.32
N GLU A 372 45.50 13.25 23.59
CA GLU A 372 46.24 14.16 24.43
C GLU A 372 47.71 13.80 24.60
N LYS A 373 48.04 12.52 24.48
CA LYS A 373 49.39 11.99 24.64
C LYS A 373 50.20 11.91 23.36
N ASN A 374 49.60 12.17 22.23
CA ASN A 374 50.16 12.00 20.89
C ASN A 374 50.73 10.59 20.67
N GLU A 375 50.01 9.56 21.13
CA GLU A 375 50.39 8.15 20.99
C GLU A 375 49.98 7.60 19.62
N TYR A 376 48.98 8.22 18.95
CA TYR A 376 48.50 7.84 17.65
C TYR A 376 49.24 8.59 16.53
N ASP A 377 50.39 8.05 16.16
CA ASP A 377 51.20 8.54 15.05
C ASP A 377 51.33 7.48 13.94
N ARG A 378 51.86 7.88 12.79
CA ARG A 378 52.00 7.04 11.61
C ARG A 378 52.83 5.76 11.85
N SER A 379 53.79 5.78 12.76
CA SER A 379 54.68 4.68 13.06
C SER A 379 54.16 3.74 14.16
N SER A 380 53.32 4.27 15.04
CA SER A 380 52.83 3.57 16.23
C SER A 380 51.52 2.85 15.99
N VAL A 381 50.70 3.28 15.01
CA VAL A 381 49.39 2.69 14.75
C VAL A 381 49.44 1.37 14.00
N ARG A 382 48.47 0.52 14.30
CA ARG A 382 48.17 -0.71 13.57
C ARG A 382 46.67 -0.81 13.27
N LEU A 383 46.35 -1.19 12.05
CA LEU A 383 44.98 -1.47 11.65
C LEU A 383 44.62 -2.95 11.86
N TYR A 384 43.39 -3.15 12.29
CA TYR A 384 42.75 -4.43 12.46
C TYR A 384 41.44 -4.45 11.71
N TYR A 385 41.06 -5.63 11.17
CA TYR A 385 39.73 -5.90 10.68
C TYR A 385 39.09 -7.01 11.51
N GLU A 386 37.77 -7.03 11.60
CA GLU A 386 37.03 -8.03 12.35
C GLU A 386 36.60 -9.16 11.43
N THR A 387 36.83 -10.40 11.85
CA THR A 387 36.37 -11.61 11.15
C THR A 387 35.17 -12.20 11.86
N ASN A 388 34.28 -12.88 11.11
CA ASN A 388 33.05 -13.46 11.62
C ASN A 388 32.14 -12.47 12.36
N ALA A 389 32.18 -11.20 11.97
CA ALA A 389 31.39 -10.15 12.58
C ALA A 389 29.87 -10.42 12.44
N VAL A 390 29.48 -10.87 11.27
CA VAL A 390 28.11 -11.23 10.90
C VAL A 390 28.18 -12.35 9.84
N LYS A 391 27.05 -13.04 9.62
CA LYS A 391 26.89 -13.92 8.46
C LYS A 391 26.53 -13.09 7.22
N PRO A 392 27.04 -13.44 6.03
CA PRO A 392 26.67 -12.73 4.83
C PRO A 392 25.21 -13.00 4.43
N TYR A 393 24.59 -12.01 3.83
CA TYR A 393 23.32 -12.19 3.16
C TYR A 393 23.45 -13.11 1.94
N GLU A 394 22.43 -13.89 1.67
CA GLU A 394 22.23 -14.49 0.36
C GLU A 394 21.94 -13.39 -0.68
N GLU A 395 22.21 -13.66 -1.96
CA GLU A 395 22.13 -12.65 -3.02
C GLU A 395 20.76 -11.96 -3.10
N GLU A 396 19.68 -12.74 -3.01
CA GLU A 396 18.31 -12.22 -3.04
C GLU A 396 18.01 -11.30 -1.84
N ALA A 397 18.41 -11.74 -0.64
CA ALA A 397 18.25 -10.93 0.57
C ALA A 397 19.09 -9.65 0.51
N LEU A 398 20.29 -9.73 -0.07
CA LEU A 398 21.13 -8.56 -0.28
C LEU A 398 20.49 -7.57 -1.26
N ALA A 399 19.92 -8.05 -2.38
CA ALA A 399 19.23 -7.21 -3.35
C ALA A 399 18.06 -6.44 -2.72
N LEU A 400 17.25 -7.12 -1.90
CA LEU A 400 16.16 -6.50 -1.16
C LEU A 400 16.66 -5.43 -0.17
N LYS A 401 17.73 -5.72 0.56
CA LYS A 401 18.32 -4.74 1.49
C LYS A 401 18.91 -3.53 0.77
N ILE A 402 19.55 -3.73 -0.38
CA ILE A 402 20.04 -2.63 -1.21
C ILE A 402 18.86 -1.78 -1.70
N ALA A 403 17.76 -2.40 -2.15
CA ALA A 403 16.56 -1.69 -2.58
C ALA A 403 15.95 -0.84 -1.44
N GLU A 404 15.86 -1.40 -0.23
CA GLU A 404 15.40 -0.69 0.97
C GLU A 404 16.26 0.55 1.26
N TYR A 405 17.58 0.42 1.22
CA TYR A 405 18.51 1.54 1.46
C TYR A 405 18.50 2.60 0.35
N ALA A 406 18.20 2.19 -0.88
CA ALA A 406 18.02 3.11 -2.00
C ALA A 406 16.66 3.84 -1.99
N GLY A 407 15.82 3.60 -0.97
CA GLY A 407 14.47 4.18 -0.87
C GLY A 407 13.42 3.47 -1.72
N GLY A 408 13.69 2.22 -2.09
CA GLY A 408 12.71 1.32 -2.72
C GLY A 408 11.67 0.84 -1.70
N ASP A 409 10.48 0.55 -2.17
CA ASP A 409 9.43 -0.02 -1.34
C ASP A 409 9.51 -1.55 -1.39
N VAL A 410 9.98 -2.14 -0.30
CA VAL A 410 10.14 -3.60 -0.17
C VAL A 410 8.82 -4.29 0.23
N LYS A 411 7.78 -3.51 0.56
CA LYS A 411 6.53 -4.01 1.15
C LYS A 411 5.73 -4.97 0.25
N GLU A 412 5.94 -4.93 -1.05
CA GLU A 412 5.18 -5.78 -1.98
C GLU A 412 5.85 -7.14 -2.28
N THR A 413 7.15 -7.31 -2.00
CA THR A 413 7.89 -8.53 -2.41
C THR A 413 8.18 -9.50 -1.27
N MET A 414 8.25 -9.02 -0.04
CA MET A 414 8.38 -9.88 1.16
C MET A 414 7.64 -9.24 2.32
N MET A 415 6.88 -10.03 3.08
CA MET A 415 6.30 -9.55 4.33
C MET A 415 7.43 -9.08 5.24
N GLN A 416 7.31 -7.86 5.74
CA GLN A 416 8.31 -7.21 6.61
C GLN A 416 8.72 -8.10 7.81
N SER A 417 7.79 -8.96 8.26
CA SER A 417 8.02 -9.99 9.29
C SER A 417 9.03 -11.08 8.88
N GLU A 418 9.07 -11.49 7.62
CA GLU A 418 10.06 -12.48 7.16
C GLU A 418 11.46 -11.89 7.06
N LEU A 419 11.56 -10.61 6.72
CA LEU A 419 12.84 -9.91 6.65
C LEU A 419 13.42 -9.64 8.04
N GLU A 420 12.60 -9.27 9.01
CA GLU A 420 13.01 -9.05 10.42
C GLU A 420 13.36 -10.36 11.13
N LEU A 421 12.60 -11.43 10.91
CA LEU A 421 12.89 -12.78 11.43
C LEU A 421 14.21 -13.33 10.86
N ASN A 422 14.53 -13.02 9.61
CA ASN A 422 15.79 -13.45 8.99
C ASN A 422 17.02 -12.64 9.46
N LEU A 423 16.88 -11.42 9.99
CA LEU A 423 18.02 -10.66 10.52
C LEU A 423 18.73 -11.37 11.67
N GLU A 424 18.00 -12.10 12.52
CA GLU A 424 18.61 -12.91 13.57
C GLU A 424 19.43 -14.08 13.04
N ALA A 425 19.04 -14.65 11.88
CA ALA A 425 19.79 -15.73 11.25
C ALA A 425 21.19 -15.31 10.78
N TYR A 426 21.40 -14.01 10.55
CA TYR A 426 22.71 -13.46 10.14
C TYR A 426 23.58 -13.00 11.31
N ARG A 427 23.12 -13.15 12.55
CA ARG A 427 23.95 -12.87 13.73
C ARG A 427 24.94 -14.01 13.96
N THR A 428 26.15 -13.65 14.38
CA THR A 428 27.18 -14.61 14.79
C THR A 428 27.33 -14.61 16.32
N ASP A 429 27.85 -15.72 16.87
CA ASP A 429 28.23 -15.73 18.28
C ASP A 429 29.39 -14.72 18.49
N PRO A 430 29.30 -13.82 19.46
CA PRO A 430 30.38 -12.89 19.77
C PRO A 430 31.74 -13.56 20.03
N ARG A 431 31.73 -14.82 20.48
CA ARG A 431 32.95 -15.61 20.74
C ARG A 431 33.70 -16.04 19.49
N ASP A 432 33.00 -16.10 18.34
CA ASP A 432 33.61 -16.48 17.06
C ASP A 432 34.30 -15.32 16.36
N ARG A 433 34.08 -14.11 16.84
CA ARG A 433 34.66 -12.89 16.30
C ARG A 433 36.12 -12.74 16.71
N LYS A 434 36.97 -12.34 15.77
CA LYS A 434 38.39 -12.10 16.01
C LYS A 434 38.83 -10.83 15.31
N PHE A 435 39.68 -10.07 15.97
CA PHE A 435 40.37 -8.95 15.36
C PHE A 435 41.71 -9.44 14.79
N VAL A 436 41.87 -9.26 13.48
CA VAL A 436 43.06 -9.70 12.75
C VAL A 436 43.81 -8.48 12.26
N ALA A 437 45.10 -8.43 12.57
CA ALA A 437 45.97 -7.34 12.14
C ALA A 437 46.12 -7.33 10.62
N LEU A 438 46.09 -6.16 10.01
CA LEU A 438 46.38 -5.98 8.61
C LEU A 438 47.79 -6.53 8.28
N LYS A 439 47.89 -7.44 7.33
CA LYS A 439 49.14 -8.15 7.02
C LYS A 439 50.20 -7.23 6.38
N SER A 440 49.75 -6.20 5.66
CA SER A 440 50.63 -5.21 5.05
C SER A 440 49.86 -3.91 4.79
N GLU A 441 50.51 -2.77 5.00
CA GLU A 441 49.92 -1.46 4.64
C GLU A 441 49.75 -1.25 3.12
N ASN A 442 50.45 -2.01 2.34
CA ASN A 442 50.30 -2.04 0.85
C ASN A 442 49.07 -2.84 0.42
N TRP A 443 48.41 -3.56 1.35
CA TRP A 443 47.15 -4.19 1.04
C TRP A 443 46.11 -3.14 0.68
N THR A 444 45.22 -3.57 -0.20
CA THR A 444 44.06 -2.80 -0.61
C THR A 444 42.84 -3.24 0.17
N LEU A 445 41.76 -2.45 0.08
CA LEU A 445 40.49 -2.83 0.68
C LEU A 445 39.99 -4.15 0.05
N ALA A 446 40.19 -4.34 -1.27
CA ALA A 446 39.87 -5.58 -1.97
C ALA A 446 40.61 -6.81 -1.40
N ASP A 447 41.83 -6.65 -0.89
CA ASP A 447 42.57 -7.75 -0.28
C ASP A 447 41.96 -8.18 1.04
N VAL A 448 41.48 -7.23 1.88
CA VAL A 448 40.74 -7.53 3.11
C VAL A 448 39.41 -8.21 2.79
N MET A 449 38.68 -7.73 1.77
CA MET A 449 37.38 -8.30 1.38
C MET A 449 37.47 -9.73 0.84
N LYS A 450 38.63 -10.14 0.34
CA LYS A 450 38.91 -11.53 -0.13
C LYS A 450 39.16 -12.49 1.05
N GLU A 451 39.44 -11.99 2.25
CA GLU A 451 39.70 -12.87 3.39
C GLU A 451 38.48 -13.75 3.68
N LYS A 452 38.72 -15.03 3.99
CA LYS A 452 37.68 -16.06 4.05
C LYS A 452 36.59 -15.73 5.07
N GLU A 453 36.97 -15.18 6.19
CA GLU A 453 36.09 -14.94 7.34
C GLU A 453 35.68 -13.47 7.47
N TYR A 454 36.06 -12.62 6.51
CA TYR A 454 35.66 -11.21 6.49
C TYR A 454 34.30 -11.04 5.81
N VAL A 455 33.43 -10.31 6.47
CA VAL A 455 32.10 -9.93 5.94
C VAL A 455 31.91 -8.43 6.19
N VAL A 456 31.54 -7.69 5.16
CA VAL A 456 31.22 -6.26 5.27
C VAL A 456 29.92 -6.11 6.07
N SER A 457 30.04 -5.57 7.27
CA SER A 457 28.89 -5.36 8.17
C SER A 457 28.29 -3.96 8.01
N GLY A 458 27.58 -3.75 6.90
CA GLY A 458 27.03 -2.45 6.50
C GLY A 458 28.06 -1.53 5.84
N HIS A 459 29.23 -1.40 6.44
CA HIS A 459 30.39 -0.66 5.91
C HIS A 459 31.67 -1.44 6.15
N PRO A 460 32.68 -1.33 5.27
CA PRO A 460 34.04 -1.71 5.65
C PRO A 460 34.45 -0.94 6.90
N THR A 461 34.81 -1.67 7.94
CA THR A 461 35.21 -1.09 9.23
C THR A 461 36.56 -1.63 9.62
N LEU A 462 37.47 -0.71 9.94
CA LEU A 462 38.80 -1.03 10.46
C LEU A 462 38.99 -0.38 11.80
N PHE A 463 39.75 -1.06 12.64
CA PHE A 463 40.06 -0.61 14.00
C PHE A 463 41.51 -0.19 14.04
N CYS A 464 41.76 1.05 14.48
CA CYS A 464 43.08 1.64 14.60
C CYS A 464 43.48 1.66 16.06
N VAL A 465 44.59 0.97 16.39
CA VAL A 465 45.07 0.82 17.77
C VAL A 465 46.57 1.05 17.81
N VAL A 466 47.09 1.61 18.92
CA VAL A 466 48.52 1.79 19.12
C VAL A 466 49.19 0.44 19.38
N LYS A 467 50.16 0.11 18.58
CA LYS A 467 50.93 -1.15 18.60
C LYS A 467 51.72 -1.29 19.91
N GLY A 468 51.55 -2.44 20.58
CA GLY A 468 52.25 -2.76 21.82
C GLY A 468 51.62 -2.10 23.07
N SER A 469 50.55 -1.31 22.92
CA SER A 469 49.88 -0.66 24.03
C SER A 469 49.20 -1.65 24.99
N ALA A 470 48.90 -1.20 26.20
CA ALA A 470 48.08 -1.98 27.13
C ALA A 470 46.65 -2.19 26.61
N PHE A 471 46.18 -1.22 25.86
CA PHE A 471 44.85 -1.31 25.22
C PHE A 471 44.80 -2.37 24.11
N GLU A 472 45.83 -2.44 23.26
CA GLU A 472 45.88 -3.47 22.18
C GLU A 472 45.71 -4.88 22.76
N LYS A 473 46.36 -5.17 23.94
CA LYS A 473 46.20 -6.47 24.62
C LYS A 473 44.75 -6.75 25.04
N LYS A 474 44.08 -5.75 25.63
CA LYS A 474 42.66 -5.85 26.01
C LYS A 474 41.75 -6.02 24.80
N PHE A 475 41.99 -5.24 23.76
CA PHE A 475 41.25 -5.29 22.49
C PHE A 475 41.31 -6.70 21.85
N LEU A 476 42.51 -7.26 21.72
CA LEU A 476 42.71 -8.58 21.15
C LEU A 476 42.14 -9.73 22.01
N ASN A 477 42.09 -9.55 23.33
CA ASN A 477 41.50 -10.53 24.25
C ASN A 477 39.97 -10.44 24.36
N GLY A 478 39.32 -9.64 23.55
CA GLY A 478 37.85 -9.48 23.58
C GLY A 478 37.31 -8.78 24.82
N GLN A 479 38.18 -8.06 25.56
CA GLN A 479 37.80 -7.28 26.75
C GLN A 479 37.26 -5.89 26.40
N TRP A 480 37.13 -5.61 25.11
CA TRP A 480 36.47 -4.43 24.56
C TRP A 480 35.28 -4.81 23.74
N THR A 481 34.15 -4.18 23.99
CA THR A 481 32.89 -4.32 23.23
C THR A 481 32.36 -2.93 22.96
N TYR A 482 31.87 -2.71 21.76
CA TYR A 482 31.12 -1.50 21.37
C TYR A 482 29.63 -1.76 21.33
#